data_081687667b9310586e7c0759df2e132f
#
_entry.id   081687667b9310586e7c0759df2e132f
#
_cell.length_a   1.000
_cell.length_b   1.000
_cell.length_c   1.000
_cell.angle_alpha   90.00
_cell.angle_beta   90.00
_cell.angle_gamma   90.00
#
_symmetry.space_group_name_H-M   'P 1'
#
loop_
_entity.id
_entity.type
_entity.pdbx_description
1 polymer ?
#
loop_
_entity_poly.entity_id
_entity_poly.type
_entity_poly.pdbx_seq_one_letter_code
_entity_poly.pdbx_strand_id
1 'polypeptide(L)'
;MFLEFLKDKHRIKRIAYGVSFGTSEDEIPDSEKPELAELYKMFDAVSIREDSGFQLLKKYGWNHPKAIQVLDPTLLLLRQWYSEIIDEGKTLPLEGDMFCYVLDSKKEIDDIINEVALQKHLRPFRTSIDPINMVSIEQWLRSFRDAKYIVTDSFHGFVFSIIFNKPVKLVYNKRRGNDRFDSLQRLLNYNPEDANIDWDRINDKIKHYANLSRNFLRVSLETKE
;
A
#
# COMPACT_ATOMS: atom_id res chain seq x y z
N MET A 1 16.60 8.60 2.92
CA MET A 1 15.99 7.41 2.29
C MET A 1 17.04 6.47 1.69
N PHE A 2 18.11 6.98 1.08
CA PHE A 2 19.15 6.19 0.41
C PHE A 2 20.26 5.65 1.33
N LEU A 3 20.06 5.64 2.64
CA LEU A 3 21.02 5.14 3.64
C LEU A 3 22.40 5.80 3.55
N GLU A 4 22.47 7.09 3.23
CA GLU A 4 23.70 7.86 3.08
C GLU A 4 24.64 7.74 4.30
N PHE A 5 24.07 7.68 5.51
CA PHE A 5 24.83 7.49 6.75
C PHE A 5 25.61 6.16 6.82
N LEU A 6 25.37 5.25 5.88
CA LEU A 6 26.11 3.99 5.72
C LEU A 6 27.20 4.07 4.63
N LYS A 7 27.42 5.23 4.00
CA LYS A 7 28.29 5.38 2.82
C LYS A 7 29.65 4.73 3.01
N ASP A 8 30.23 4.86 4.20
CA ASP A 8 31.57 4.33 4.52
C ASP A 8 31.56 2.92 5.16
N LYS A 9 30.37 2.27 5.24
CA LYS A 9 30.22 0.96 5.88
C LYS A 9 30.00 -0.14 4.85
N HIS A 10 31.06 -0.59 4.19
CA HIS A 10 31.01 -1.53 3.06
C HIS A 10 30.57 -2.95 3.42
N ARG A 11 30.60 -3.33 4.71
CA ARG A 11 30.22 -4.69 5.18
C ARG A 11 28.73 -4.84 5.51
N ILE A 12 27.93 -3.77 5.39
CA ILE A 12 26.51 -3.80 5.71
C ILE A 12 25.72 -4.01 4.42
N LYS A 13 25.00 -5.11 4.35
CA LYS A 13 24.09 -5.39 3.25
C LYS A 13 22.93 -4.38 3.24
N ARG A 14 22.63 -3.81 2.08
CA ARG A 14 21.59 -2.81 1.88
C ARG A 14 20.52 -3.35 0.95
N ILE A 15 19.35 -3.59 1.48
CA ILE A 15 18.21 -4.11 0.73
C ILE A 15 17.07 -3.11 0.79
N ALA A 16 16.60 -2.65 -0.36
CA ALA A 16 15.42 -1.82 -0.48
C ALA A 16 14.22 -2.70 -0.85
N TYR A 17 13.29 -2.88 0.08
CA TYR A 17 12.09 -3.68 -0.15
C TYR A 17 10.85 -2.80 -0.35
N GLY A 18 10.15 -3.01 -1.47
CA GLY A 18 8.85 -2.39 -1.72
C GLY A 18 8.86 -0.87 -1.66
N VAL A 19 9.97 -0.23 -2.03
CA VAL A 19 10.04 1.23 -2.07
C VAL A 19 9.05 1.79 -3.08
N SER A 20 8.61 3.02 -2.82
CA SER A 20 7.61 3.71 -3.63
C SER A 20 8.10 5.10 -3.98
N PHE A 21 7.92 5.49 -5.23
CA PHE A 21 8.01 6.87 -5.66
C PHE A 21 6.72 7.63 -5.34
N GLY A 22 5.59 6.91 -5.31
CA GLY A 22 4.27 7.49 -5.06
C GLY A 22 3.64 8.17 -6.28
N THR A 23 4.44 8.52 -7.26
CA THR A 23 4.07 9.22 -8.49
C THR A 23 4.85 8.66 -9.68
N SER A 24 4.34 8.88 -10.89
CA SER A 24 5.06 8.68 -12.16
C SER A 24 5.78 9.94 -12.62
N GLU A 25 5.60 11.06 -11.92
CA GLU A 25 6.24 12.34 -12.25
C GLU A 25 7.66 12.41 -11.70
N ASP A 26 8.52 13.14 -12.41
CA ASP A 26 9.91 13.38 -12.01
C ASP A 26 9.97 14.52 -10.98
N GLU A 27 9.94 14.16 -9.71
CA GLU A 27 9.97 15.13 -8.60
C GLU A 27 11.39 15.34 -8.04
N ILE A 28 12.41 14.62 -8.55
CA ILE A 28 13.78 14.75 -8.05
C ILE A 28 14.49 15.91 -8.79
N PRO A 29 14.99 16.90 -8.08
CA PRO A 29 15.78 17.99 -8.68
C PRO A 29 16.99 17.43 -9.46
N ASP A 30 17.27 18.01 -10.62
CA ASP A 30 18.40 17.56 -11.47
C ASP A 30 19.75 17.64 -10.73
N SER A 31 19.91 18.60 -9.83
CA SER A 31 21.11 18.76 -9.01
C SER A 31 21.36 17.60 -8.04
N GLU A 32 20.32 16.88 -7.62
CA GLU A 32 20.42 15.76 -6.67
C GLU A 32 20.60 14.40 -7.36
N LYS A 33 20.17 14.28 -8.63
CA LYS A 33 20.19 13.02 -9.36
C LYS A 33 21.55 12.31 -9.39
N PRO A 34 22.70 13.02 -9.62
CA PRO A 34 24.01 12.37 -9.63
C PRO A 34 24.39 11.73 -8.30
N GLU A 35 24.18 12.43 -7.20
CA GLU A 35 24.46 11.90 -5.86
C GLU A 35 23.56 10.71 -5.51
N LEU A 36 22.27 10.83 -5.78
CA LEU A 36 21.32 9.76 -5.55
C LEU A 36 21.61 8.53 -6.41
N ALA A 37 22.15 8.70 -7.63
CA ALA A 37 22.58 7.59 -8.48
C ALA A 37 23.74 6.80 -7.85
N GLU A 38 24.72 7.49 -7.25
CA GLU A 38 25.82 6.81 -6.54
C GLU A 38 25.31 6.07 -5.30
N LEU A 39 24.39 6.68 -4.53
CA LEU A 39 23.76 6.02 -3.39
C LEU A 39 22.92 4.82 -3.80
N TYR A 40 22.22 4.88 -4.93
CA TYR A 40 21.43 3.76 -5.46
C TYR A 40 22.30 2.55 -5.79
N LYS A 41 23.48 2.76 -6.40
CA LYS A 41 24.45 1.68 -6.72
C LYS A 41 24.97 0.96 -5.49
N MET A 42 24.86 1.56 -4.32
CA MET A 42 25.32 0.96 -3.06
C MET A 42 24.33 -0.05 -2.47
N PHE A 43 23.15 -0.23 -3.05
CA PHE A 43 22.22 -1.28 -2.64
C PHE A 43 22.62 -2.61 -3.26
N ASP A 44 22.51 -3.68 -2.47
CA ASP A 44 22.72 -5.06 -2.93
C ASP A 44 21.49 -5.59 -3.68
N ALA A 45 20.30 -5.15 -3.27
CA ALA A 45 19.05 -5.51 -3.91
C ALA A 45 18.00 -4.39 -3.75
N VAL A 46 17.21 -4.18 -4.80
CA VAL A 46 16.16 -3.17 -4.83
C VAL A 46 14.86 -3.78 -5.34
N SER A 47 13.76 -3.47 -4.67
CA SER A 47 12.42 -3.76 -5.15
C SER A 47 11.49 -2.57 -4.95
N ILE A 48 10.55 -2.43 -5.85
CA ILE A 48 9.53 -1.37 -5.87
C ILE A 48 8.13 -2.01 -5.81
N ARG A 49 7.14 -1.28 -5.28
CA ARG A 49 5.77 -1.82 -5.16
C ARG A 49 4.83 -1.36 -6.26
N GLU A 50 5.16 -0.30 -7.01
CA GLU A 50 4.40 0.15 -8.18
C GLU A 50 5.22 0.10 -9.48
N ASP A 51 4.58 -0.29 -10.57
CA ASP A 51 5.21 -0.47 -11.89
C ASP A 51 5.64 0.84 -12.55
N SER A 52 5.00 1.98 -12.21
CA SER A 52 5.40 3.31 -12.67
C SER A 52 6.84 3.66 -12.25
N GLY A 53 7.31 3.14 -11.12
CA GLY A 53 8.68 3.36 -10.65
C GLY A 53 9.77 2.83 -11.59
N PHE A 54 9.50 1.82 -12.41
CA PHE A 54 10.47 1.34 -13.40
C PHE A 54 10.80 2.40 -14.46
N GLN A 55 9.82 3.21 -14.87
CA GLN A 55 10.06 4.27 -15.83
C GLN A 55 10.92 5.39 -15.22
N LEU A 56 10.71 5.71 -13.95
CA LEU A 56 11.53 6.69 -13.24
C LEU A 56 12.97 6.17 -13.06
N LEU A 57 13.15 4.91 -12.63
CA LEU A 57 14.47 4.30 -12.52
C LEU A 57 15.22 4.32 -13.85
N LYS A 58 14.53 4.01 -14.96
CA LYS A 58 15.09 4.09 -16.31
C LYS A 58 15.47 5.53 -16.68
N LYS A 59 14.60 6.50 -16.40
CA LYS A 59 14.84 7.91 -16.66
C LYS A 59 16.06 8.45 -15.91
N TYR A 60 16.24 8.01 -14.66
CA TYR A 60 17.39 8.41 -13.84
C TYR A 60 18.68 7.62 -14.15
N GLY A 61 18.62 6.63 -15.03
CA GLY A 61 19.75 5.76 -15.29
C GLY A 61 20.12 4.82 -14.13
N TRP A 62 19.21 4.61 -13.18
CA TRP A 62 19.42 3.74 -12.01
C TRP A 62 19.12 2.28 -12.38
N ASN A 63 20.10 1.65 -13.02
CA ASN A 63 19.94 0.33 -13.64
C ASN A 63 20.57 -0.81 -12.81
N HIS A 64 21.41 -0.47 -11.85
CA HIS A 64 22.11 -1.46 -11.04
C HIS A 64 22.12 -1.04 -9.56
N PRO A 65 21.63 -1.91 -8.66
CA PRO A 65 21.02 -3.22 -8.94
C PRO A 65 19.69 -3.09 -9.72
N LYS A 66 19.36 -4.11 -10.50
CA LYS A 66 18.08 -4.14 -11.23
C LYS A 66 16.92 -4.32 -10.26
N ALA A 67 16.00 -3.36 -10.23
CA ALA A 67 14.82 -3.45 -9.40
C ALA A 67 13.82 -4.50 -9.93
N ILE A 68 13.08 -5.12 -9.01
CA ILE A 68 11.92 -5.97 -9.33
C ILE A 68 10.67 -5.42 -8.65
N GLN A 69 9.49 -5.79 -9.15
CA GLN A 69 8.24 -5.45 -8.49
C GLN A 69 7.91 -6.49 -7.41
N VAL A 70 7.49 -6.00 -6.24
CA VAL A 70 7.04 -6.81 -5.11
C VAL A 70 5.74 -6.25 -4.54
N LEU A 71 5.03 -7.04 -3.74
CA LEU A 71 3.88 -6.55 -3.00
C LEU A 71 4.28 -5.60 -1.87
N ASP A 72 3.36 -4.71 -1.51
CA ASP A 72 3.46 -3.96 -0.25
C ASP A 72 3.66 -4.91 0.94
N PRO A 73 4.50 -4.59 1.93
CA PRO A 73 4.76 -5.47 3.08
C PRO A 73 3.51 -5.99 3.78
N THR A 74 2.45 -5.20 3.83
CA THR A 74 1.18 -5.60 4.46
C THR A 74 0.49 -6.77 3.76
N LEU A 75 0.72 -6.97 2.46
CA LEU A 75 0.20 -8.11 1.70
C LEU A 75 1.05 -9.39 1.84
N LEU A 76 2.15 -9.36 2.59
CA LEU A 76 2.95 -10.55 2.87
C LEU A 76 2.37 -11.39 4.02
N LEU A 77 1.56 -10.80 4.86
CA LEU A 77 0.90 -11.48 5.97
C LEU A 77 -0.47 -12.04 5.52
N LEU A 78 -0.85 -13.16 6.12
CA LEU A 78 -2.17 -13.74 5.91
C LEU A 78 -3.23 -12.90 6.66
N ARG A 79 -4.44 -12.83 6.11
CA ARG A 79 -5.61 -12.20 6.76
C ARG A 79 -5.80 -12.66 8.21
N GLN A 80 -5.53 -13.94 8.47
CA GLN A 80 -5.65 -14.52 9.80
C GLN A 80 -4.82 -13.77 10.84
N TRP A 81 -3.58 -13.39 10.55
CA TRP A 81 -2.72 -12.65 11.47
C TRP A 81 -3.32 -11.31 11.89
N TYR A 82 -3.92 -10.60 10.92
CA TYR A 82 -4.62 -9.35 11.22
C TYR A 82 -5.88 -9.58 12.04
N SER A 83 -6.60 -10.70 11.81
CA SER A 83 -7.78 -11.06 12.61
C SER A 83 -7.40 -11.41 14.05
N GLU A 84 -6.30 -12.12 14.26
CA GLU A 84 -5.78 -12.44 15.60
C GLU A 84 -5.46 -11.15 16.39
N ILE A 85 -4.77 -10.17 15.77
CA ILE A 85 -4.51 -8.86 16.38
C ILE A 85 -5.81 -8.17 16.82
N ILE A 86 -6.86 -8.22 15.99
CA ILE A 86 -8.17 -7.63 16.31
C ILE A 86 -8.82 -8.36 17.49
N ASP A 87 -8.79 -9.69 17.47
CA ASP A 87 -9.51 -10.53 18.44
C ASP A 87 -8.81 -10.54 19.83
N GLU A 88 -7.49 -10.37 19.86
CA GLU A 88 -6.71 -10.20 21.11
C GLU A 88 -6.80 -8.76 21.65
N GLY A 89 -7.15 -7.79 20.80
CA GLY A 89 -7.21 -6.37 21.15
C GLY A 89 -8.50 -5.97 21.87
N LYS A 90 -8.42 -4.85 22.59
CA LYS A 90 -9.62 -4.22 23.17
C LYS A 90 -10.26 -3.31 22.14
N THR A 91 -11.31 -3.80 21.49
CA THR A 91 -12.03 -3.07 20.47
C THR A 91 -13.49 -2.77 20.87
N LEU A 92 -14.04 -1.69 20.32
CA LEU A 92 -15.42 -1.26 20.52
C LEU A 92 -16.30 -1.67 19.32
N PRO A 93 -17.61 -1.84 19.49
CA PRO A 93 -18.55 -2.02 18.38
C PRO A 93 -18.42 -0.89 17.36
N LEU A 94 -18.64 -1.21 16.08
CA LEU A 94 -18.61 -0.20 15.02
C LEU A 94 -19.86 0.69 15.11
N GLU A 95 -19.68 1.98 14.81
CA GLU A 95 -20.77 2.97 14.81
C GLU A 95 -21.61 2.90 13.53
N GLY A 96 -21.18 2.16 12.52
CA GLY A 96 -21.83 2.00 11.24
C GLY A 96 -21.40 0.73 10.52
N ASP A 97 -21.78 0.61 9.26
CA ASP A 97 -21.45 -0.54 8.41
C ASP A 97 -20.72 -0.18 7.11
N MET A 98 -20.50 1.12 6.87
CA MET A 98 -19.63 1.63 5.80
C MET A 98 -18.48 2.42 6.40
N PHE A 99 -17.28 1.85 6.38
CA PHE A 99 -16.08 2.51 6.92
C PHE A 99 -15.50 3.51 5.93
N CYS A 100 -15.42 4.77 6.33
CA CYS A 100 -14.87 5.85 5.53
C CYS A 100 -13.48 6.25 6.06
N TYR A 101 -12.45 5.59 5.54
CA TYR A 101 -11.05 5.90 5.87
C TYR A 101 -10.47 6.89 4.85
N VAL A 102 -10.65 8.17 5.13
CA VAL A 102 -10.29 9.29 4.27
C VAL A 102 -9.29 10.18 5.00
N LEU A 103 -8.15 10.43 4.36
CA LEU A 103 -7.03 11.20 4.94
C LEU A 103 -7.18 12.72 4.69
N ASP A 104 -7.84 13.11 3.60
CA ASP A 104 -8.10 14.50 3.24
C ASP A 104 -9.60 14.78 3.32
N SER A 105 -10.03 15.48 4.39
CA SER A 105 -11.44 15.87 4.52
C SER A 105 -11.76 17.05 3.58
N LYS A 106 -12.69 16.82 2.63
CA LYS A 106 -13.16 17.82 1.66
C LYS A 106 -14.65 17.59 1.42
N LYS A 107 -15.36 18.67 1.11
CA LYS A 107 -16.80 18.59 0.83
C LYS A 107 -17.14 17.62 -0.29
N GLU A 108 -16.33 17.60 -1.36
CA GLU A 108 -16.55 16.70 -2.50
C GLU A 108 -16.47 15.22 -2.10
N ILE A 109 -15.62 14.91 -1.11
CA ILE A 109 -15.49 13.53 -0.59
C ILE A 109 -16.69 13.20 0.31
N ASP A 110 -17.17 14.15 1.11
CA ASP A 110 -18.37 13.98 1.92
C ASP A 110 -19.61 13.76 1.03
N ASP A 111 -19.71 14.46 -0.09
CA ASP A 111 -20.78 14.28 -1.07
C ASP A 111 -20.74 12.86 -1.68
N ILE A 112 -19.55 12.35 -2.05
CA ILE A 112 -19.37 10.96 -2.54
C ILE A 112 -19.77 9.95 -1.45
N ILE A 113 -19.35 10.16 -0.20
CA ILE A 113 -19.69 9.26 0.91
C ILE A 113 -21.19 9.19 1.10
N ASN A 114 -21.87 10.34 1.10
CA ASN A 114 -23.32 10.41 1.26
C ASN A 114 -24.05 9.74 0.09
N GLU A 115 -23.61 9.95 -1.14
CA GLU A 115 -24.16 9.28 -2.33
C GLU A 115 -24.03 7.76 -2.23
N VAL A 116 -22.83 7.24 -1.92
CA VAL A 116 -22.59 5.80 -1.76
C VAL A 116 -23.41 5.23 -0.61
N ALA A 117 -23.53 5.94 0.51
CA ALA A 117 -24.32 5.53 1.66
C ALA A 117 -25.81 5.37 1.30
N LEU A 118 -26.36 6.32 0.55
CA LEU A 118 -27.74 6.29 0.07
C LEU A 118 -27.97 5.14 -0.92
N GLN A 119 -27.11 5.00 -1.93
CA GLN A 119 -27.22 3.96 -2.96
C GLN A 119 -27.15 2.54 -2.38
N LYS A 120 -26.32 2.34 -1.37
CA LYS A 120 -26.09 1.02 -0.76
C LYS A 120 -26.93 0.78 0.49
N HIS A 121 -27.69 1.75 0.96
CA HIS A 121 -28.45 1.70 2.23
C HIS A 121 -27.55 1.36 3.43
N LEU A 122 -26.35 1.98 3.50
CA LEU A 122 -25.37 1.77 4.55
C LEU A 122 -25.19 3.02 5.42
N ARG A 123 -24.84 2.80 6.69
CA ARG A 123 -24.54 3.86 7.63
C ARG A 123 -23.04 4.15 7.65
N PRO A 124 -22.59 5.33 7.16
CA PRO A 124 -21.17 5.69 7.17
C PRO A 124 -20.66 5.96 8.57
N PHE A 125 -19.42 5.59 8.85
CA PHE A 125 -18.70 5.98 10.05
C PHE A 125 -17.23 6.21 9.72
N ARG A 126 -16.54 6.96 10.59
CA ARG A 126 -15.11 7.27 10.49
C ARG A 126 -14.43 6.96 11.82
N THR A 127 -13.14 6.67 11.77
CA THR A 127 -12.27 6.71 12.95
C THR A 127 -11.47 8.02 12.95
N SER A 128 -11.14 8.51 14.15
CA SER A 128 -10.28 9.69 14.25
C SER A 128 -8.90 9.39 13.67
N ILE A 129 -8.40 10.31 12.85
CA ILE A 129 -7.02 10.35 12.35
C ILE A 129 -6.19 11.43 13.08
N ASP A 130 -6.79 12.12 14.03
CA ASP A 130 -6.12 13.08 14.90
C ASP A 130 -5.10 12.35 15.79
N PRO A 131 -3.82 12.73 15.81
CA PRO A 131 -2.79 12.08 16.61
C PRO A 131 -3.11 12.00 18.11
N ILE A 132 -3.93 12.91 18.63
CA ILE A 132 -4.31 12.95 20.04
C ILE A 132 -5.44 11.94 20.36
N ASN A 133 -6.35 11.72 19.40
CA ASN A 133 -7.56 10.92 19.57
C ASN A 133 -7.59 9.72 18.60
N MET A 134 -6.42 9.26 18.13
CA MET A 134 -6.37 8.09 17.26
C MET A 134 -6.92 6.86 17.96
N VAL A 135 -7.70 6.09 17.22
CA VAL A 135 -8.10 4.76 17.67
C VAL A 135 -6.89 3.83 17.71
N SER A 136 -6.97 2.75 18.49
CA SER A 136 -5.93 1.72 18.48
C SER A 136 -5.82 1.05 17.11
N ILE A 137 -4.68 0.41 16.84
CA ILE A 137 -4.47 -0.32 15.58
C ILE A 137 -5.50 -1.45 15.43
N GLU A 138 -5.81 -2.15 16.51
CA GLU A 138 -6.81 -3.22 16.54
C GLU A 138 -8.21 -2.68 16.17
N GLN A 139 -8.58 -1.51 16.70
CA GLN A 139 -9.85 -0.86 16.34
C GLN A 139 -9.87 -0.41 14.88
N TRP A 140 -8.77 0.14 14.39
CA TRP A 140 -8.62 0.55 13.00
C TRP A 140 -8.72 -0.66 12.04
N LEU A 141 -8.02 -1.75 12.33
CA LEU A 141 -8.10 -3.01 11.57
C LEU A 141 -9.51 -3.61 11.63
N ARG A 142 -10.15 -3.60 12.81
CA ARG A 142 -11.52 -4.05 12.99
C ARG A 142 -12.49 -3.28 12.10
N SER A 143 -12.28 -1.98 11.93
CA SER A 143 -13.13 -1.14 11.08
C SER A 143 -13.11 -1.61 9.62
N PHE A 144 -11.99 -2.12 9.11
CA PHE A 144 -11.94 -2.77 7.80
C PHE A 144 -12.56 -4.16 7.80
N ARG A 145 -12.25 -4.98 8.81
CA ARG A 145 -12.71 -6.37 8.84
C ARG A 145 -14.22 -6.49 8.95
N ASP A 146 -14.83 -5.70 9.83
CA ASP A 146 -16.24 -5.86 10.19
C ASP A 146 -17.19 -4.96 9.39
N ALA A 147 -16.68 -3.94 8.67
CA ALA A 147 -17.49 -3.15 7.76
C ALA A 147 -17.98 -3.98 6.55
N LYS A 148 -19.13 -3.60 5.99
CA LYS A 148 -19.68 -4.19 4.77
C LYS A 148 -19.11 -3.56 3.49
N TYR A 149 -18.72 -2.29 3.59
CA TYR A 149 -18.22 -1.50 2.46
C TYR A 149 -17.19 -0.48 2.94
N ILE A 150 -16.22 -0.16 2.10
CA ILE A 150 -15.15 0.79 2.41
C ILE A 150 -15.21 1.97 1.44
N VAL A 151 -14.98 3.18 1.92
CA VAL A 151 -14.68 4.37 1.10
C VAL A 151 -13.32 4.91 1.54
N THR A 152 -12.38 5.09 0.61
CA THR A 152 -11.02 5.50 0.99
C THR A 152 -10.30 6.26 -0.10
N ASP A 153 -9.47 7.24 0.29
CA ASP A 153 -8.44 7.91 -0.53
C ASP A 153 -7.03 7.43 -0.16
N SER A 154 -6.91 6.48 0.77
CA SER A 154 -5.65 5.94 1.27
C SER A 154 -5.26 4.66 0.55
N PHE A 155 -3.99 4.59 0.09
CA PHE A 155 -3.46 3.35 -0.47
C PHE A 155 -3.56 2.17 0.51
N HIS A 156 -3.20 2.37 1.79
CA HIS A 156 -3.35 1.30 2.78
C HIS A 156 -4.82 1.00 3.11
N GLY A 157 -5.72 1.99 3.02
CA GLY A 157 -7.16 1.74 3.08
C GLY A 157 -7.61 0.79 1.98
N PHE A 158 -7.13 0.97 0.75
CA PHE A 158 -7.37 0.05 -0.36
C PHE A 158 -6.77 -1.34 -0.12
N VAL A 159 -5.51 -1.40 0.33
CA VAL A 159 -4.84 -2.67 0.64
C VAL A 159 -5.60 -3.47 1.69
N PHE A 160 -6.01 -2.84 2.80
CA PHE A 160 -6.76 -3.54 3.85
C PHE A 160 -8.18 -3.92 3.43
N SER A 161 -8.82 -3.16 2.53
CA SER A 161 -10.08 -3.61 1.93
C SER A 161 -9.91 -4.91 1.14
N ILE A 162 -8.81 -5.05 0.40
CA ILE A 162 -8.48 -6.29 -0.32
C ILE A 162 -8.17 -7.42 0.66
N ILE A 163 -7.32 -7.20 1.67
CA ILE A 163 -6.96 -8.21 2.68
C ILE A 163 -8.21 -8.80 3.33
N PHE A 164 -9.20 -7.96 3.65
CA PHE A 164 -10.45 -8.41 4.28
C PHE A 164 -11.58 -8.74 3.29
N ASN A 165 -11.31 -8.77 1.98
CA ASN A 165 -12.29 -9.03 0.92
C ASN A 165 -13.51 -8.11 1.00
N LYS A 166 -13.27 -6.80 1.16
CA LYS A 166 -14.32 -5.79 1.23
C LYS A 166 -14.43 -5.03 -0.07
N PRO A 167 -15.66 -4.88 -0.59
CA PRO A 167 -15.87 -3.98 -1.71
C PRO A 167 -15.52 -2.54 -1.28
N VAL A 168 -14.93 -1.79 -2.21
CA VAL A 168 -14.39 -0.47 -1.89
C VAL A 168 -14.71 0.55 -2.99
N LYS A 169 -15.04 1.75 -2.57
CA LYS A 169 -15.02 2.95 -3.43
C LYS A 169 -13.72 3.69 -3.23
N LEU A 170 -12.92 3.77 -4.28
CA LEU A 170 -11.69 4.58 -4.26
C LEU A 170 -12.05 6.04 -4.57
N VAL A 171 -11.53 6.93 -3.76
CA VAL A 171 -11.56 8.37 -3.97
C VAL A 171 -10.15 8.80 -4.37
N TYR A 172 -9.95 9.00 -5.67
CA TYR A 172 -8.64 9.37 -6.18
C TYR A 172 -8.25 10.79 -5.78
N ASN A 173 -7.04 10.93 -5.25
CA ASN A 173 -6.47 12.20 -4.86
C ASN A 173 -5.15 12.46 -5.63
N LYS A 174 -5.21 13.37 -6.60
CA LYS A 174 -4.05 13.71 -7.46
C LYS A 174 -2.80 14.12 -6.67
N ARG A 175 -2.97 14.73 -5.48
CA ARG A 175 -1.83 15.16 -4.65
C ARG A 175 -1.08 14.00 -3.98
N ARG A 176 -1.71 12.83 -3.87
CA ARG A 176 -1.13 11.65 -3.19
C ARG A 176 -0.60 10.59 -4.14
N GLY A 177 -0.71 10.83 -5.46
CA GLY A 177 -0.34 9.89 -6.50
C GLY A 177 -1.31 8.68 -6.57
N ASN A 178 -1.85 8.42 -7.76
CA ASN A 178 -2.79 7.32 -7.98
C ASN A 178 -2.09 6.06 -8.48
N ASP A 179 -0.83 6.19 -8.91
CA ASP A 179 -0.06 5.11 -9.54
C ASP A 179 -0.01 3.82 -8.73
N ARG A 180 0.05 3.93 -7.39
CA ARG A 180 0.06 2.77 -6.49
C ARG A 180 -1.25 1.97 -6.54
N PHE A 181 -2.38 2.66 -6.62
CA PHE A 181 -3.70 2.02 -6.74
C PHE A 181 -3.80 1.30 -8.08
N ASP A 182 -3.48 2.00 -9.17
CA ASP A 182 -3.58 1.48 -10.52
C ASP A 182 -2.61 0.31 -10.74
N SER A 183 -1.39 0.41 -10.19
CA SER A 183 -0.40 -0.66 -10.23
C SER A 183 -0.89 -1.93 -9.52
N LEU A 184 -1.45 -1.80 -8.32
CA LEU A 184 -1.97 -2.93 -7.58
C LEU A 184 -3.20 -3.54 -8.26
N GLN A 185 -4.10 -2.72 -8.82
CA GLN A 185 -5.25 -3.17 -9.59
C GLN A 185 -4.80 -3.98 -10.83
N ARG A 186 -3.83 -3.46 -11.59
CA ARG A 186 -3.24 -4.20 -12.74
C ARG A 186 -2.61 -5.52 -12.31
N LEU A 187 -1.79 -5.50 -11.27
CA LEU A 187 -1.09 -6.69 -10.77
C LEU A 187 -2.06 -7.79 -10.36
N LEU A 188 -3.13 -7.43 -9.64
CA LEU A 188 -4.15 -8.37 -9.17
C LEU A 188 -5.22 -8.67 -10.23
N ASN A 189 -5.25 -7.93 -11.34
CA ASN A 189 -6.36 -7.90 -12.30
C ASN A 189 -7.69 -7.68 -11.57
N TYR A 190 -7.73 -6.65 -10.73
CA TYR A 190 -8.85 -6.30 -9.86
C TYR A 190 -9.37 -4.91 -10.23
N ASN A 191 -10.67 -4.83 -10.49
CA ASN A 191 -11.37 -3.55 -10.63
C ASN A 191 -12.38 -3.41 -9.49
N PRO A 192 -12.21 -2.41 -8.60
CA PRO A 192 -13.11 -2.21 -7.46
C PRO A 192 -14.53 -1.79 -7.86
N GLU A 193 -14.76 -1.38 -9.11
CA GLU A 193 -16.08 -1.02 -9.64
C GLU A 193 -16.86 -2.23 -10.20
N ASP A 194 -16.26 -3.44 -10.23
CA ASP A 194 -16.94 -4.64 -10.70
C ASP A 194 -18.09 -5.01 -9.77
N ALA A 195 -19.25 -5.32 -10.35
CA ALA A 195 -20.44 -5.70 -9.60
C ALA A 195 -20.25 -7.03 -8.84
N ASN A 196 -19.48 -7.94 -9.42
CA ASN A 196 -19.18 -9.27 -8.86
C ASN A 196 -17.66 -9.45 -8.76
N ILE A 197 -17.13 -9.33 -7.56
CA ILE A 197 -15.70 -9.45 -7.30
C ILE A 197 -15.37 -10.92 -6.98
N ASP A 198 -14.51 -11.52 -7.78
CA ASP A 198 -13.97 -12.86 -7.56
C ASP A 198 -12.81 -12.80 -6.55
N TRP A 199 -13.16 -12.84 -5.27
CA TRP A 199 -12.19 -12.79 -4.18
C TRP A 199 -11.24 -13.97 -4.13
N ASP A 200 -11.67 -15.16 -4.55
CA ASP A 200 -10.80 -16.36 -4.55
C ASP A 200 -9.66 -16.16 -5.56
N ARG A 201 -9.97 -15.71 -6.76
CA ARG A 201 -8.96 -15.39 -7.78
C ARG A 201 -8.00 -14.28 -7.31
N ILE A 202 -8.51 -13.24 -6.63
CA ILE A 202 -7.68 -12.16 -6.11
C ILE A 202 -6.76 -12.67 -5.01
N ASN A 203 -7.28 -13.47 -4.07
CA ASN A 203 -6.50 -14.06 -2.98
C ASN A 203 -5.41 -15.01 -3.50
N ASP A 204 -5.69 -15.80 -4.55
CA ASP A 204 -4.67 -16.65 -5.18
C ASP A 204 -3.55 -15.84 -5.82
N LYS A 205 -3.88 -14.74 -6.47
CA LYS A 205 -2.87 -13.81 -6.99
C LYS A 205 -2.02 -13.19 -5.89
N ILE A 206 -2.65 -12.73 -4.80
CA ILE A 206 -1.91 -12.20 -3.65
C ILE A 206 -0.95 -13.26 -3.11
N LYS A 207 -1.41 -14.48 -2.92
CA LYS A 207 -0.58 -15.60 -2.45
C LYS A 207 0.61 -15.85 -3.37
N HIS A 208 0.37 -15.86 -4.69
CA HIS A 208 1.42 -16.02 -5.69
C HIS A 208 2.49 -14.92 -5.58
N TYR A 209 2.06 -13.64 -5.64
CA TYR A 209 3.00 -12.51 -5.58
C TYR A 209 3.65 -12.34 -4.21
N ALA A 210 2.97 -12.71 -3.12
CA ALA A 210 3.56 -12.73 -1.79
C ALA A 210 4.70 -13.76 -1.70
N ASN A 211 4.57 -14.92 -2.33
CA ASN A 211 5.64 -15.91 -2.41
C ASN A 211 6.84 -15.39 -3.21
N LEU A 212 6.62 -14.73 -4.34
CA LEU A 212 7.69 -14.08 -5.11
C LEU A 212 8.39 -13.00 -4.30
N SER A 213 7.62 -12.18 -3.59
CA SER A 213 8.13 -11.10 -2.74
C SER A 213 8.95 -11.61 -1.57
N ARG A 214 8.49 -12.67 -0.89
CA ARG A 214 9.27 -13.34 0.18
C ARG A 214 10.53 -13.98 -0.36
N ASN A 215 10.47 -14.59 -1.56
CA ASN A 215 11.66 -15.16 -2.20
C ASN A 215 12.70 -14.08 -2.52
N PHE A 216 12.28 -12.90 -2.98
CA PHE A 216 13.20 -11.77 -3.15
C PHE A 216 13.92 -11.44 -1.85
N LEU A 217 13.20 -11.30 -0.74
CA LEU A 217 13.82 -11.02 0.58
C LEU A 217 14.78 -12.14 0.98
N ARG A 218 14.36 -13.41 0.87
CA ARG A 218 15.19 -14.57 1.24
C ARG A 218 16.48 -14.59 0.45
N VAL A 219 16.40 -14.51 -0.88
CA VAL A 219 17.58 -14.52 -1.76
C VAL A 219 18.49 -13.33 -1.47
N SER A 220 17.92 -12.14 -1.33
CA SER A 220 18.69 -10.92 -1.05
C SER A 220 19.43 -11.00 0.29
N LEU A 221 18.86 -11.66 1.29
CA LEU A 221 19.49 -11.85 2.61
C LEU A 221 20.56 -12.95 2.61
N GLU A 222 20.31 -14.06 1.88
CA GLU A 222 21.18 -15.24 1.86
C GLU A 222 22.40 -15.09 0.92
N THR A 223 22.34 -14.23 -0.11
CA THR A 223 23.45 -14.04 -1.05
C THR A 223 24.70 -13.64 -0.25
N LYS A 224 25.68 -14.55 -0.19
CA LYS A 224 26.99 -14.28 0.39
C LYS A 224 27.80 -13.43 -0.60
N GLU A 225 28.57 -12.49 -0.07
CA GLU A 225 29.62 -11.79 -0.82
C GLU A 225 30.58 -12.73 -1.51
#